data_48910ab72ffb8f7a31fbd6e6452b6418
#
_entry.id   48910ab72ffb8f7a31fbd6e6452b6418
#
_cell.length_a   1.000
_cell.length_b   1.000
_cell.length_c   1.000
_cell.angle_alpha   90.00
_cell.angle_beta   90.00
_cell.angle_gamma   90.00
#
_symmetry.space_group_name_H-M   'P 1'
#
loop_
_entity.id
_entity.type
_entity.pdbx_description
1 polymer ?
#
loop_
_entity_poly.entity_id
_entity_poly.type
_entity_poly.pdbx_seq_one_letter_code
_entity_poly.pdbx_strand_id
1 'polypeptide(L)'
;MLLAAFLSALTVAGLIFVTLAMPYLFRRPPTSLAAGLPMPSDRIRLAVLGDSDSQSYHDARMLGDPNMRGGPRRATTWQWTEVIARLRGNQIDLGDWGTWGTGKYRAYFDEAFGALARAPRKDDYRYNFAVSGATCNQLMGHPLRETPRLVDLMDTEPQAWRGGIVLIRIGINDLGAQDILDELSRDPNASRPGAAINACIGAIAESVALIRRKHPDTNIVLVGVLSNADWSIKFDNWQSAGQIANIDAGLDRFDNGLRKLAAADRHVHFLDDRAWFRSLWGTRDDQGRPLYKTVHLSPGWAITNASGDDPHNAVLADGHAGVVWNTLWTQHLVTSLNTAFGLHLKPVTDAEVFGFLQPSFTASTRADAPLLTPLTK
;
A
#
# COMPACT_ATOMS: atom_id res chain seq x y z
N MET A 1 33.03 20.32 46.69
CA MET A 1 32.01 19.27 46.93
C MET A 1 31.04 19.10 45.74
N LEU A 2 30.50 20.13 45.13
CA LEU A 2 29.55 20.05 43.99
C LEU A 2 30.11 19.35 42.75
N LEU A 3 31.38 19.58 42.38
CA LEU A 3 32.00 18.97 41.21
C LEU A 3 32.21 17.45 41.37
N ALA A 4 32.55 16.99 42.56
CA ALA A 4 32.69 15.56 42.86
C ALA A 4 31.35 14.82 42.83
N ALA A 5 30.28 15.46 43.31
CA ALA A 5 28.94 14.90 43.25
C ALA A 5 28.41 14.79 41.79
N PHE A 6 28.76 15.77 40.94
CA PHE A 6 28.36 15.76 39.52
C PHE A 6 29.11 14.68 38.74
N LEU A 7 30.41 14.49 38.99
CA LEU A 7 31.20 13.42 38.38
C LEU A 7 30.72 12.03 38.83
N SER A 8 30.33 11.87 40.10
CA SER A 8 29.79 10.60 40.62
C SER A 8 28.42 10.29 40.02
N ALA A 9 27.57 11.30 39.83
CA ALA A 9 26.26 11.10 39.20
C ALA A 9 26.38 10.69 37.71
N LEU A 10 27.34 11.27 36.96
CA LEU A 10 27.62 10.92 35.57
C LEU A 10 28.19 9.49 35.44
N THR A 11 29.07 9.07 36.37
CA THR A 11 29.60 7.69 36.38
C THR A 11 28.51 6.66 36.73
N VAL A 12 27.63 6.93 37.67
CA VAL A 12 26.51 6.05 38.04
C VAL A 12 25.50 5.97 36.91
N ALA A 13 25.16 7.10 36.27
CA ALA A 13 24.28 7.12 35.12
C ALA A 13 24.87 6.36 33.92
N GLY A 14 26.18 6.50 33.67
CA GLY A 14 26.92 5.76 32.67
C GLY A 14 26.96 4.24 32.97
N LEU A 15 27.16 3.84 34.20
CA LEU A 15 27.14 2.44 34.60
C LEU A 15 25.74 1.82 34.50
N ILE A 16 24.70 2.56 34.89
CA ILE A 16 23.31 2.12 34.76
C ILE A 16 22.93 1.99 33.27
N PHE A 17 23.38 2.92 32.44
CA PHE A 17 23.17 2.83 30.99
C PHE A 17 23.88 1.61 30.39
N VAL A 18 25.15 1.37 30.74
CA VAL A 18 25.92 0.22 30.27
C VAL A 18 25.32 -1.11 30.79
N THR A 19 24.93 -1.19 32.04
CA THR A 19 24.39 -2.45 32.61
C THR A 19 22.95 -2.76 32.17
N LEU A 20 22.13 -1.75 31.95
CA LEU A 20 20.73 -1.92 31.52
C LEU A 20 20.56 -1.91 29.99
N ALA A 21 21.33 -1.11 29.27
CA ALA A 21 21.20 -1.00 27.82
C ALA A 21 22.09 -2.00 27.04
N MET A 22 23.28 -2.34 27.55
CA MET A 22 24.15 -3.32 26.87
C MET A 22 23.52 -4.69 26.61
N PRO A 23 22.79 -5.33 27.53
CA PRO A 23 22.12 -6.60 27.23
C PRO A 23 21.05 -6.51 26.15
N TYR A 24 20.46 -5.32 25.94
CA TYR A 24 19.49 -5.07 24.89
C TYR A 24 20.16 -4.70 23.56
N LEU A 25 21.33 -4.05 23.60
CA LEU A 25 22.09 -3.70 22.40
C LEU A 25 22.76 -4.91 21.75
N PHE A 26 23.15 -5.93 22.53
CA PHE A 26 23.80 -7.15 22.04
C PHE A 26 22.86 -8.37 21.98
N ARG A 27 21.58 -8.25 22.32
CA ARG A 27 20.62 -9.31 21.97
C ARG A 27 20.52 -9.32 20.45
N ARG A 28 21.23 -10.25 19.82
CA ARG A 28 20.90 -10.67 18.46
C ARG A 28 19.41 -10.95 18.43
N PRO A 29 18.66 -10.43 17.43
CA PRO A 29 17.30 -10.89 17.25
C PRO A 29 17.34 -12.42 17.25
N PRO A 30 16.31 -13.09 17.79
CA PRO A 30 16.29 -14.54 17.75
C PRO A 30 16.46 -14.94 16.30
N THR A 31 17.61 -15.49 15.97
CA THR A 31 17.81 -16.21 14.72
C THR A 31 16.75 -17.27 14.72
N SER A 32 15.74 -17.10 13.87
CA SER A 32 14.83 -18.18 13.54
C SER A 32 15.70 -19.35 13.10
N LEU A 33 15.84 -20.35 13.95
CA LEU A 33 16.54 -21.62 13.68
C LEU A 33 15.70 -22.50 12.75
N ALA A 34 15.22 -21.91 11.66
CA ALA A 34 14.60 -22.60 10.54
C ALA A 34 14.95 -21.87 9.22
N ALA A 35 16.16 -21.32 9.15
CA ALA A 35 16.74 -21.00 7.86
C ALA A 35 17.32 -22.29 7.27
N GLY A 36 16.45 -23.13 6.70
CA GLY A 36 16.86 -23.96 5.57
C GLY A 36 17.52 -23.02 4.57
N LEU A 37 18.65 -23.41 3.98
CA LEU A 37 19.31 -22.68 2.90
C LEU A 37 18.21 -22.21 1.93
N PRO A 38 18.15 -20.92 1.57
CA PRO A 38 17.14 -20.46 0.64
C PRO A 38 17.33 -21.26 -0.65
N MET A 39 16.39 -22.16 -0.93
CA MET A 39 16.28 -22.73 -2.27
C MET A 39 16.14 -21.53 -3.20
N PRO A 40 16.84 -21.48 -4.35
CA PRO A 40 16.56 -20.50 -5.38
C PRO A 40 15.06 -20.61 -5.66
N SER A 41 14.27 -19.68 -5.18
CA SER A 41 12.85 -19.71 -5.48
C SER A 41 12.74 -19.21 -6.91
N ASP A 42 12.15 -20.02 -7.81
CA ASP A 42 11.76 -19.59 -9.16
C ASP A 42 10.69 -18.49 -9.11
N ARG A 43 10.34 -18.04 -7.89
CA ARG A 43 9.35 -16.98 -7.65
C ARG A 43 9.96 -15.61 -7.80
N ILE A 44 9.21 -14.72 -8.42
CA ILE A 44 9.58 -13.32 -8.61
C ILE A 44 9.35 -12.56 -7.30
N ARG A 45 10.39 -11.97 -6.72
CA ARG A 45 10.24 -11.12 -5.53
C ARG A 45 9.47 -9.85 -5.87
N LEU A 46 8.48 -9.55 -5.03
CA LEU A 46 7.69 -8.32 -5.11
C LEU A 46 7.80 -7.56 -3.78
N ALA A 47 8.44 -6.40 -3.83
CA ALA A 47 8.41 -5.45 -2.72
C ALA A 47 7.40 -4.33 -2.99
N VAL A 48 6.87 -3.77 -1.91
CA VAL A 48 5.83 -2.74 -1.96
C VAL A 48 6.24 -1.56 -1.10
N LEU A 49 6.22 -0.36 -1.67
CA LEU A 49 6.35 0.93 -1.01
C LEU A 49 5.05 1.68 -1.16
N GLY A 50 4.57 2.34 -0.12
CA GLY A 50 3.33 3.08 -0.23
C GLY A 50 2.59 3.32 1.08
N ASP A 51 1.29 3.47 0.98
CA ASP A 51 0.41 3.86 2.07
C ASP A 51 -0.66 2.81 2.39
N SER A 52 -1.81 3.25 2.90
CA SER A 52 -2.94 2.39 3.26
C SER A 52 -3.53 1.62 2.06
N ASP A 53 -3.31 2.09 0.84
CA ASP A 53 -3.75 1.40 -0.37
C ASP A 53 -2.93 0.14 -0.69
N SER A 54 -1.91 -0.15 0.13
CA SER A 54 -1.05 -1.32 -0.03
C SER A 54 -0.67 -2.02 1.29
N GLN A 55 -0.92 -1.41 2.47
CA GLN A 55 -0.74 -2.09 3.75
C GLN A 55 -1.79 -3.18 3.92
N SER A 56 -1.37 -4.37 4.32
CA SER A 56 -2.27 -5.51 4.53
C SER A 56 -3.37 -5.20 5.55
N TYR A 57 -4.61 -5.57 5.24
CA TYR A 57 -5.77 -5.29 6.10
C TYR A 57 -5.76 -6.10 7.39
N HIS A 58 -5.09 -7.26 7.38
CA HIS A 58 -4.95 -8.12 8.55
C HIS A 58 -3.80 -7.74 9.49
N ASP A 59 -3.19 -6.56 9.30
CA ASP A 59 -2.27 -6.01 10.28
C ASP A 59 -3.01 -5.68 11.59
N ALA A 60 -2.94 -6.60 12.54
CA ALA A 60 -3.61 -6.44 13.83
C ALA A 60 -2.91 -5.44 14.76
N ARG A 61 -1.63 -5.11 14.48
CA ARG A 61 -0.84 -4.20 15.32
C ARG A 61 -1.12 -2.74 15.05
N MET A 62 -1.26 -2.38 13.79
CA MET A 62 -1.48 -0.99 13.39
C MET A 62 -2.95 -0.70 13.09
N LEU A 63 -3.69 -1.70 12.64
CA LEU A 63 -5.10 -1.59 12.26
C LEU A 63 -5.98 -2.35 13.26
N GLY A 64 -5.75 -2.14 14.56
CA GLY A 64 -6.44 -2.84 15.65
C GLY A 64 -7.89 -2.42 15.89
N ASP A 65 -8.36 -1.32 15.27
CA ASP A 65 -9.76 -0.90 15.36
C ASP A 65 -10.65 -1.92 14.63
N PRO A 66 -11.63 -2.55 15.33
CA PRO A 66 -12.51 -3.55 14.75
C PRO A 66 -13.44 -3.00 13.66
N ASN A 67 -13.61 -1.67 13.57
CA ASN A 67 -14.45 -1.03 12.57
C ASN A 67 -13.71 -0.65 11.29
N MET A 68 -12.39 -0.87 11.24
CA MET A 68 -11.58 -0.59 10.04
C MET A 68 -11.45 -1.81 9.14
N ARG A 69 -11.19 -1.54 7.86
CA ARG A 69 -10.85 -2.58 6.85
C ARG A 69 -11.90 -3.68 6.73
N GLY A 70 -13.16 -3.27 6.62
CA GLY A 70 -14.28 -4.19 6.44
C GLY A 70 -15.06 -4.48 7.73
N GLY A 71 -14.70 -3.88 8.86
CA GLY A 71 -15.44 -3.98 10.10
C GLY A 71 -15.76 -5.43 10.48
N PRO A 72 -17.06 -5.78 10.68
CA PRO A 72 -17.47 -7.16 11.00
C PRO A 72 -17.11 -8.20 9.93
N ARG A 73 -16.82 -7.76 8.70
CA ARG A 73 -16.46 -8.62 7.56
C ARG A 73 -14.95 -8.67 7.31
N ARG A 74 -14.13 -8.09 8.19
CA ARG A 74 -12.68 -8.01 8.04
C ARG A 74 -12.03 -9.37 7.76
N ALA A 75 -12.53 -10.44 8.34
CA ALA A 75 -12.01 -11.80 8.12
C ALA A 75 -12.07 -12.28 6.66
N THR A 76 -12.92 -11.68 5.83
CA THR A 76 -13.07 -11.98 4.41
C THR A 76 -12.76 -10.78 3.51
N THR A 77 -12.24 -9.70 4.08
CA THR A 77 -11.85 -8.48 3.36
C THR A 77 -10.33 -8.43 3.24
N TRP A 78 -9.81 -8.49 2.03
CA TRP A 78 -8.39 -8.64 1.74
C TRP A 78 -7.85 -7.45 0.94
N GLN A 79 -6.66 -6.97 1.32
CA GLN A 79 -5.90 -6.01 0.52
C GLN A 79 -5.29 -6.73 -0.71
N TRP A 80 -5.02 -6.02 -1.79
CA TRP A 80 -4.45 -6.61 -3.01
C TRP A 80 -3.15 -7.39 -2.76
N THR A 81 -2.32 -6.97 -1.81
CA THR A 81 -1.10 -7.68 -1.38
C THR A 81 -1.42 -9.05 -0.80
N GLU A 82 -2.51 -9.15 -0.06
CA GLU A 82 -2.97 -10.41 0.51
C GLU A 82 -3.68 -11.27 -0.54
N VAL A 83 -4.36 -10.64 -1.51
CA VAL A 83 -5.00 -11.33 -2.65
C VAL A 83 -3.95 -11.96 -3.55
N ILE A 84 -2.94 -11.20 -3.98
CA ILE A 84 -1.89 -11.73 -4.88
C ILE A 84 -1.08 -12.83 -4.22
N ALA A 85 -0.80 -12.72 -2.91
CA ALA A 85 -0.13 -13.78 -2.16
C ALA A 85 -0.93 -15.09 -2.16
N ARG A 86 -2.26 -15.03 -2.13
CA ARG A 86 -3.13 -16.21 -2.18
C ARG A 86 -3.30 -16.77 -3.58
N LEU A 87 -3.43 -15.91 -4.58
CA LEU A 87 -3.69 -16.34 -5.95
C LEU A 87 -2.41 -16.69 -6.72
N ARG A 88 -1.28 -16.06 -6.38
CA ARG A 88 0.00 -16.18 -7.12
C ARG A 88 1.23 -16.39 -6.22
N GLY A 89 1.04 -16.75 -4.96
CA GLY A 89 2.15 -16.98 -4.03
C GLY A 89 3.11 -18.10 -4.43
N ASN A 90 2.73 -18.95 -5.39
CA ASN A 90 3.62 -19.93 -6.01
C ASN A 90 4.51 -19.34 -7.11
N GLN A 91 4.25 -18.13 -7.60
CA GLN A 91 5.00 -17.42 -8.65
C GLN A 91 5.57 -16.08 -8.16
N ILE A 92 4.90 -15.43 -7.21
CA ILE A 92 5.27 -14.13 -6.62
C ILE A 92 5.62 -14.33 -5.14
N ASP A 93 6.74 -13.74 -4.73
CA ASP A 93 7.24 -13.79 -3.36
C ASP A 93 7.20 -12.41 -2.72
N LEU A 94 6.24 -12.19 -1.82
CA LEU A 94 6.14 -11.01 -0.97
C LEU A 94 6.96 -11.15 0.35
N GLY A 95 7.69 -12.26 0.49
CA GLY A 95 8.31 -12.69 1.74
C GLY A 95 7.31 -13.30 2.72
N ASP A 96 7.81 -13.87 3.81
CA ASP A 96 6.98 -14.51 4.81
C ASP A 96 6.04 -13.51 5.48
N TRP A 97 4.81 -13.95 5.78
CA TRP A 97 3.91 -13.24 6.68
C TRP A 97 4.44 -13.31 8.10
N GLY A 98 4.46 -12.17 8.78
CA GLY A 98 4.92 -12.11 10.16
C GLY A 98 4.94 -10.71 10.74
N THR A 99 5.47 -10.57 11.94
CA THR A 99 5.68 -9.27 12.57
C THR A 99 7.04 -8.72 12.19
N TRP A 100 7.07 -7.65 11.40
CA TRP A 100 8.27 -7.02 10.91
C TRP A 100 8.42 -5.59 11.42
N GLY A 101 9.69 -5.17 11.56
CA GLY A 101 10.01 -3.81 11.97
C GLY A 101 10.04 -3.60 13.48
N THR A 102 10.29 -2.35 13.84
CA THR A 102 10.41 -1.89 15.23
C THR A 102 9.81 -0.49 15.38
N GLY A 103 9.80 0.07 16.59
CA GLY A 103 9.37 1.45 16.81
C GLY A 103 10.29 2.45 16.10
N LYS A 104 9.74 3.59 15.65
CA LYS A 104 10.44 4.60 14.85
C LYS A 104 11.79 5.07 15.44
N TYR A 105 11.87 5.26 16.75
CA TYR A 105 13.12 5.67 17.41
C TYR A 105 14.17 4.56 17.43
N ARG A 106 13.73 3.31 17.60
CA ARG A 106 14.64 2.16 17.54
C ARG A 106 15.18 1.97 16.13
N ALA A 107 14.34 2.11 15.10
CA ALA A 107 14.78 2.04 13.72
C ALA A 107 15.81 3.13 13.38
N TYR A 108 15.63 4.35 13.91
CA TYR A 108 16.61 5.42 13.77
C TYR A 108 17.97 5.05 14.39
N PHE A 109 17.94 4.45 15.56
CA PHE A 109 19.14 3.93 16.23
C PHE A 109 19.80 2.82 15.41
N ASP A 110 19.02 1.84 14.95
CA ASP A 110 19.53 0.71 14.16
C ASP A 110 20.24 1.23 12.89
N GLU A 111 19.66 2.19 12.17
CA GLU A 111 20.29 2.84 11.01
C GLU A 111 21.60 3.60 11.38
N ALA A 112 21.61 4.35 12.48
CA ALA A 112 22.77 5.12 12.91
C ALA A 112 23.99 4.21 13.23
N PHE A 113 23.75 2.96 13.59
CA PHE A 113 24.77 1.95 13.85
C PHE A 113 24.94 0.93 12.70
N GLY A 114 24.41 1.21 11.52
CA GLY A 114 24.56 0.38 10.33
C GLY A 114 23.83 -0.96 10.40
N ALA A 115 22.84 -1.10 11.28
CA ALA A 115 21.99 -2.28 11.34
C ALA A 115 20.76 -2.12 10.44
N LEU A 116 20.23 -3.25 9.95
CA LEU A 116 18.98 -3.22 9.20
C LEU A 116 17.85 -2.64 10.03
N ALA A 117 17.17 -1.65 9.48
CA ALA A 117 16.07 -0.97 10.11
C ALA A 117 14.79 -1.11 9.30
N ARG A 118 13.67 -1.16 9.98
CA ARG A 118 12.33 -1.06 9.42
C ARG A 118 11.40 -0.48 10.48
N ALA A 119 10.55 0.44 10.11
CA ALA A 119 9.53 1.03 10.97
C ALA A 119 8.31 1.39 10.13
N PRO A 120 7.13 1.36 10.74
CA PRO A 120 6.83 0.91 12.09
C PRO A 120 6.86 -0.62 12.23
N ARG A 121 6.63 -1.13 13.45
CA ARG A 121 6.42 -2.55 13.68
C ARG A 121 4.99 -2.90 13.30
N LYS A 122 4.82 -3.81 12.33
CA LYS A 122 3.51 -4.22 11.82
C LYS A 122 3.46 -5.71 11.48
N ASP A 123 2.25 -6.25 11.38
CA ASP A 123 2.00 -7.62 10.93
C ASP A 123 1.69 -7.59 9.43
N ASP A 124 2.63 -8.07 8.60
CA ASP A 124 2.54 -7.97 7.13
C ASP A 124 3.50 -8.96 6.46
N TYR A 125 3.52 -8.98 5.14
CA TYR A 125 4.56 -9.64 4.36
C TYR A 125 5.92 -8.93 4.53
N ARG A 126 7.00 -9.73 4.53
CA ARG A 126 8.36 -9.23 4.79
C ARG A 126 8.77 -8.11 3.84
N TYR A 127 8.35 -8.16 2.58
CA TYR A 127 8.72 -7.17 1.56
C TYR A 127 7.68 -6.06 1.37
N ASN A 128 6.60 -6.05 2.15
CA ASN A 128 5.63 -4.96 2.13
C ASN A 128 6.00 -3.87 3.15
N PHE A 129 6.56 -2.76 2.67
CA PHE A 129 6.95 -1.60 3.48
C PHE A 129 5.86 -0.53 3.59
N ALA A 130 4.76 -0.65 2.83
CA ALA A 130 3.66 0.32 2.83
C ALA A 130 3.07 0.53 4.23
N VAL A 131 2.78 1.79 4.58
CA VAL A 131 2.29 2.19 5.90
C VAL A 131 1.10 3.13 5.78
N SER A 132 -0.01 2.77 6.42
CA SER A 132 -1.24 3.59 6.45
C SER A 132 -0.94 5.03 6.90
N GLY A 133 -1.41 6.00 6.10
CA GLY A 133 -1.16 7.42 6.33
C GLY A 133 0.21 7.92 5.82
N ALA A 134 1.03 7.06 5.21
CA ALA A 134 2.30 7.50 4.64
C ALA A 134 2.08 8.52 3.52
N THR A 135 2.96 9.51 3.47
CA THR A 135 3.03 10.55 2.45
C THR A 135 4.29 10.37 1.59
N CYS A 136 4.31 10.98 0.41
CA CYS A 136 5.41 10.80 -0.56
C CYS A 136 6.80 11.09 0.02
N ASN A 137 6.92 12.09 0.89
CA ASN A 137 8.20 12.43 1.52
C ASN A 137 8.75 11.30 2.39
N GLN A 138 7.90 10.40 2.89
CA GLN A 138 8.27 9.28 3.74
C GLN A 138 8.86 8.10 2.95
N LEU A 139 8.79 8.12 1.63
CA LEU A 139 9.58 7.20 0.81
C LEU A 139 11.08 7.34 1.11
N MET A 140 11.57 8.58 1.18
CA MET A 140 12.99 8.88 1.42
C MET A 140 13.27 9.43 2.82
N GLY A 141 12.29 10.13 3.41
CA GLY A 141 12.38 10.87 4.67
C GLY A 141 11.92 10.09 5.90
N HIS A 142 12.40 10.53 7.06
CA HIS A 142 11.94 10.02 8.36
C HIS A 142 10.45 10.33 8.61
N PRO A 143 9.76 9.52 9.40
CA PRO A 143 10.29 8.40 10.18
C PRO A 143 10.33 7.06 9.42
N LEU A 144 9.71 6.94 8.24
CA LEU A 144 9.55 5.65 7.57
C LEU A 144 10.76 5.28 6.72
N ARG A 145 11.28 6.20 5.91
CA ARG A 145 12.40 5.93 4.99
C ARG A 145 12.24 4.61 4.24
N GLU A 146 11.05 4.42 3.65
CA GLU A 146 10.66 3.13 3.09
C GLU A 146 11.66 2.62 2.05
N THR A 147 12.08 3.49 1.12
CA THR A 147 12.98 3.11 0.02
C THR A 147 14.40 2.79 0.52
N PRO A 148 15.10 3.63 1.30
CA PRO A 148 16.40 3.27 1.83
C PRO A 148 16.38 1.95 2.61
N ARG A 149 15.40 1.77 3.48
CA ARG A 149 15.28 0.55 4.30
C ARG A 149 14.94 -0.70 3.49
N LEU A 150 14.15 -0.54 2.42
CA LEU A 150 13.95 -1.64 1.47
C LEU A 150 15.25 -1.97 0.74
N VAL A 151 15.99 -0.97 0.27
CA VAL A 151 17.26 -1.18 -0.44
C VAL A 151 18.29 -1.86 0.46
N ASP A 152 18.39 -1.46 1.74
CA ASP A 152 19.24 -2.15 2.73
C ASP A 152 18.85 -3.63 2.88
N LEU A 153 17.56 -3.94 2.86
CA LEU A 153 17.09 -5.32 2.86
C LEU A 153 17.45 -6.04 1.56
N MET A 154 17.30 -5.40 0.41
CA MET A 154 17.66 -5.96 -0.90
C MET A 154 19.16 -6.23 -1.00
N ASP A 155 20.01 -5.37 -0.42
CA ASP A 155 21.46 -5.52 -0.36
C ASP A 155 21.91 -6.78 0.40
N THR A 156 21.05 -7.38 1.24
CA THR A 156 21.37 -8.65 1.92
C THR A 156 21.34 -9.86 0.97
N GLU A 157 20.57 -9.80 -0.10
CA GLU A 157 20.40 -10.88 -1.07
C GLU A 157 20.26 -10.33 -2.50
N PRO A 158 21.26 -9.60 -3.03
CA PRO A 158 21.10 -8.81 -4.25
C PRO A 158 20.77 -9.65 -5.48
N GLN A 159 21.26 -10.90 -5.56
CA GLN A 159 20.99 -11.79 -6.68
C GLN A 159 19.51 -12.21 -6.77
N ALA A 160 18.84 -12.32 -5.64
CA ALA A 160 17.44 -12.71 -5.58
C ALA A 160 16.47 -11.59 -5.99
N TRP A 161 16.98 -10.36 -6.16
CA TRP A 161 16.22 -9.22 -6.67
C TRP A 161 16.41 -8.96 -8.17
N ARG A 162 17.25 -9.75 -8.86
CA ARG A 162 17.34 -9.70 -10.32
C ARG A 162 16.03 -10.13 -10.95
N GLY A 163 15.45 -9.28 -11.79
CA GLY A 163 14.12 -9.50 -12.34
C GLY A 163 12.98 -9.40 -11.30
N GLY A 164 13.29 -9.10 -10.04
CA GLY A 164 12.29 -8.78 -9.03
C GLY A 164 11.57 -7.47 -9.34
N ILE A 165 10.56 -7.15 -8.55
CA ILE A 165 9.68 -6.00 -8.74
C ILE A 165 9.63 -5.18 -7.46
N VAL A 166 9.72 -3.84 -7.59
CA VAL A 166 9.33 -2.89 -6.55
C VAL A 166 8.13 -2.11 -7.04
N LEU A 167 7.01 -2.22 -6.36
CA LEU A 167 5.80 -1.46 -6.65
C LEU A 167 5.71 -0.27 -5.71
N ILE A 168 5.56 0.94 -6.27
CA ILE A 168 5.41 2.20 -5.55
C ILE A 168 3.98 2.72 -5.78
N ARG A 169 3.13 2.64 -4.75
CA ARG A 169 1.76 3.14 -4.75
C ARG A 169 1.57 4.08 -3.59
N ILE A 170 1.69 5.39 -3.85
CA ILE A 170 1.68 6.44 -2.85
C ILE A 170 1.20 7.76 -3.46
N GLY A 171 0.77 8.68 -2.61
CA GLY A 171 0.37 10.02 -3.00
C GLY A 171 -1.08 10.35 -2.67
N ILE A 172 -1.91 9.37 -2.33
CA ILE A 172 -3.31 9.63 -1.98
C ILE A 172 -3.43 10.51 -0.73
N ASN A 173 -2.53 10.37 0.24
CA ASN A 173 -2.52 11.19 1.46
C ASN A 173 -2.01 12.62 1.21
N ASP A 174 -1.25 12.85 0.15
CA ASP A 174 -0.77 14.18 -0.25
C ASP A 174 -1.76 14.88 -1.16
N LEU A 175 -2.35 14.17 -2.13
CA LEU A 175 -3.10 14.72 -3.24
C LEU A 175 -4.61 14.47 -3.16
N GLY A 176 -5.04 13.44 -2.40
CA GLY A 176 -6.46 13.10 -2.22
C GLY A 176 -7.13 13.80 -1.03
N ALA A 177 -6.39 14.62 -0.27
CA ALA A 177 -6.95 15.38 0.85
C ALA A 177 -8.00 16.39 0.35
N GLN A 178 -9.06 16.58 1.16
CA GLN A 178 -10.19 17.43 0.81
C GLN A 178 -9.77 18.85 0.40
N ASP A 179 -8.92 19.47 1.19
CA ASP A 179 -8.43 20.83 0.99
C ASP A 179 -7.57 20.99 -0.27
N ILE A 180 -6.79 19.96 -0.63
CA ILE A 180 -6.02 19.93 -1.88
C ILE A 180 -6.98 19.85 -3.07
N LEU A 181 -7.97 18.96 -3.02
CA LEU A 181 -8.95 18.79 -4.10
C LEU A 181 -9.87 20.01 -4.22
N ASP A 182 -10.20 20.68 -3.12
CA ASP A 182 -10.95 21.94 -3.12
C ASP A 182 -10.19 23.07 -3.82
N GLU A 183 -8.88 23.16 -3.64
CA GLU A 183 -8.07 24.13 -4.38
C GLU A 183 -7.98 23.76 -5.85
N LEU A 184 -7.68 22.49 -6.17
CA LEU A 184 -7.65 22.02 -7.56
C LEU A 184 -8.98 22.22 -8.26
N SER A 185 -10.12 22.02 -7.59
CA SER A 185 -11.44 22.21 -8.19
C SER A 185 -11.68 23.64 -8.70
N ARG A 186 -11.03 24.65 -8.08
CA ARG A 186 -11.11 26.05 -8.46
C ARG A 186 -10.06 26.44 -9.50
N ASP A 187 -8.84 25.91 -9.35
CA ASP A 187 -7.71 26.17 -10.23
C ASP A 187 -6.81 24.94 -10.31
N PRO A 188 -6.72 24.25 -11.47
CA PRO A 188 -5.86 23.09 -11.63
C PRO A 188 -4.37 23.41 -11.46
N ASN A 189 -3.99 24.71 -11.50
CA ASN A 189 -2.63 25.19 -11.34
C ASN A 189 -2.38 25.83 -9.97
N ALA A 190 -3.30 25.67 -9.00
CA ALA A 190 -3.14 26.22 -7.68
C ALA A 190 -1.76 25.88 -7.08
N SER A 191 -1.14 26.86 -6.42
CA SER A 191 0.28 26.78 -6.04
C SER A 191 0.56 25.71 -5.00
N ARG A 192 -0.30 25.55 -3.99
CA ARG A 192 -0.13 24.56 -2.92
C ARG A 192 -0.26 23.10 -3.43
N PRO A 193 -1.34 22.74 -4.16
CA PRO A 193 -1.39 21.42 -4.83
C PRO A 193 -0.24 21.20 -5.79
N GLY A 194 0.15 22.23 -6.57
CA GLY A 194 1.29 22.15 -7.47
C GLY A 194 2.61 21.85 -6.76
N ALA A 195 2.85 22.45 -5.58
CA ALA A 195 4.02 22.16 -4.75
C ALA A 195 3.99 20.72 -4.21
N ALA A 196 2.82 20.26 -3.73
CA ALA A 196 2.63 18.88 -3.26
C ALA A 196 2.89 17.86 -4.38
N ILE A 197 2.34 18.08 -5.57
CA ILE A 197 2.56 17.24 -6.76
C ILE A 197 4.06 17.14 -7.08
N ASN A 198 4.75 18.29 -7.16
CA ASN A 198 6.17 18.32 -7.50
C ASN A 198 7.03 17.62 -6.43
N ALA A 199 6.74 17.84 -5.15
CA ALA A 199 7.43 17.18 -4.04
C ALA A 199 7.23 15.66 -4.09
N CYS A 200 6.01 15.21 -4.39
CA CYS A 200 5.70 13.80 -4.50
C CYS A 200 6.44 13.13 -5.68
N ILE A 201 6.41 13.75 -6.87
CA ILE A 201 7.17 13.28 -8.03
C ILE A 201 8.67 13.24 -7.71
N GLY A 202 9.20 14.25 -7.01
CA GLY A 202 10.61 14.30 -6.60
C GLY A 202 10.99 13.12 -5.69
N ALA A 203 10.20 12.83 -4.65
CA ALA A 203 10.45 11.72 -3.74
C ALA A 203 10.39 10.35 -4.44
N ILE A 204 9.44 10.17 -5.38
CA ILE A 204 9.34 8.96 -6.20
C ILE A 204 10.55 8.85 -7.13
N ALA A 205 10.97 9.94 -7.77
CA ALA A 205 12.14 9.95 -8.64
C ALA A 205 13.43 9.60 -7.89
N GLU A 206 13.62 10.12 -6.67
CA GLU A 206 14.76 9.78 -5.80
C GLU A 206 14.72 8.29 -5.42
N SER A 207 13.53 7.74 -5.13
CA SER A 207 13.32 6.32 -4.84
C SER A 207 13.70 5.45 -6.04
N VAL A 208 13.21 5.78 -7.22
CA VAL A 208 13.57 5.10 -8.49
C VAL A 208 15.08 5.14 -8.69
N ALA A 209 15.68 6.33 -8.57
CA ALA A 209 17.12 6.50 -8.77
C ALA A 209 17.96 5.69 -7.77
N LEU A 210 17.54 5.60 -6.49
CA LEU A 210 18.22 4.80 -5.48
C LEU A 210 18.13 3.30 -5.80
N ILE A 211 16.95 2.79 -6.10
CA ILE A 211 16.73 1.39 -6.44
C ILE A 211 17.53 1.02 -7.71
N ARG A 212 17.43 1.81 -8.76
CA ARG A 212 18.10 1.55 -10.04
C ARG A 212 19.63 1.58 -9.92
N ARG A 213 20.17 2.47 -9.09
CA ARG A 213 21.61 2.54 -8.84
C ARG A 213 22.14 1.32 -8.12
N LYS A 214 21.38 0.78 -7.16
CA LYS A 214 21.77 -0.35 -6.31
C LYS A 214 21.41 -1.70 -6.92
N HIS A 215 20.25 -1.79 -7.55
CA HIS A 215 19.67 -3.01 -8.11
C HIS A 215 19.22 -2.75 -9.56
N PRO A 216 20.17 -2.64 -10.51
CA PRO A 216 19.88 -2.25 -11.89
C PRO A 216 18.98 -3.20 -12.65
N ASP A 217 18.88 -4.46 -12.24
CA ASP A 217 18.08 -5.49 -12.89
C ASP A 217 16.69 -5.68 -12.23
N THR A 218 16.34 -4.84 -11.25
CA THR A 218 15.01 -4.85 -10.60
C THR A 218 14.04 -3.98 -11.38
N ASN A 219 12.85 -4.49 -11.64
CA ASN A 219 11.77 -3.76 -12.28
C ASN A 219 11.02 -2.88 -11.27
N ILE A 220 10.47 -1.75 -11.71
CA ILE A 220 9.72 -0.83 -10.87
C ILE A 220 8.37 -0.54 -11.50
N VAL A 221 7.30 -0.63 -10.71
CA VAL A 221 5.95 -0.21 -11.10
C VAL A 221 5.60 1.07 -10.34
N LEU A 222 5.32 2.13 -11.06
CA LEU A 222 4.81 3.39 -10.52
C LEU A 222 3.30 3.42 -10.73
N VAL A 223 2.53 3.41 -9.66
CA VAL A 223 1.06 3.43 -9.73
C VAL A 223 0.58 4.87 -9.68
N GLY A 224 -0.28 5.25 -10.63
CA GLY A 224 -0.93 6.56 -10.68
C GLY A 224 -1.86 6.78 -9.48
N VAL A 225 -2.17 8.05 -9.18
CA VAL A 225 -3.05 8.39 -8.07
C VAL A 225 -4.52 8.27 -8.47
N LEU A 226 -5.33 7.65 -7.60
CA LEU A 226 -6.77 7.67 -7.70
C LEU A 226 -7.31 9.10 -7.50
N SER A 227 -8.46 9.38 -8.10
CA SER A 227 -9.20 10.61 -7.79
C SER A 227 -10.20 10.34 -6.68
N ASN A 228 -9.99 10.92 -5.50
CA ASN A 228 -10.98 10.83 -4.43
C ASN A 228 -12.31 11.50 -4.80
N ALA A 229 -12.35 12.34 -5.85
CA ALA A 229 -13.58 12.90 -6.38
C ALA A 229 -14.47 11.83 -7.06
N ASP A 230 -13.89 10.70 -7.47
CA ASP A 230 -14.62 9.57 -8.05
C ASP A 230 -15.14 8.58 -7.00
N TRP A 231 -14.82 8.77 -5.71
CA TRP A 231 -15.28 7.91 -4.64
C TRP A 231 -16.67 8.28 -4.17
N SER A 232 -17.51 7.29 -3.97
CA SER A 232 -18.92 7.47 -3.59
C SER A 232 -19.10 8.34 -2.36
N ILE A 233 -18.23 8.25 -1.37
CA ILE A 233 -18.27 9.06 -0.13
C ILE A 233 -17.93 10.54 -0.37
N LYS A 234 -17.45 10.90 -1.56
CA LYS A 234 -17.04 12.27 -1.94
C LYS A 234 -17.90 12.87 -3.06
N PHE A 235 -18.89 12.14 -3.58
CA PHE A 235 -19.68 12.60 -4.73
C PHE A 235 -20.41 13.91 -4.50
N ASP A 236 -20.75 14.23 -3.27
CA ASP A 236 -21.46 15.48 -2.93
C ASP A 236 -20.56 16.71 -2.86
N ASN A 237 -19.23 16.54 -2.83
CA ASN A 237 -18.29 17.62 -2.64
C ASN A 237 -18.09 18.49 -3.90
N TRP A 238 -18.00 17.86 -5.07
CA TRP A 238 -17.75 18.53 -6.36
C TRP A 238 -18.76 18.02 -7.38
N GLN A 239 -19.73 18.87 -7.75
CA GLN A 239 -20.88 18.49 -8.55
C GLN A 239 -20.92 19.12 -9.96
N SER A 240 -19.96 19.96 -10.29
CA SER A 240 -19.89 20.53 -11.65
C SER A 240 -18.81 19.85 -12.49
N ALA A 241 -19.09 19.71 -13.80
CA ALA A 241 -18.12 19.18 -14.76
C ALA A 241 -16.80 19.98 -14.75
N GLY A 242 -16.88 21.31 -14.59
CA GLY A 242 -15.69 22.17 -14.52
C GLY A 242 -14.82 21.91 -13.30
N GLN A 243 -15.43 21.68 -12.10
CA GLN A 243 -14.68 21.33 -10.89
C GLN A 243 -13.96 20.00 -11.05
N ILE A 244 -14.64 18.98 -11.60
CA ILE A 244 -14.06 17.66 -11.82
C ILE A 244 -12.95 17.73 -12.87
N ALA A 245 -13.14 18.44 -13.98
CA ALA A 245 -12.11 18.63 -14.99
C ALA A 245 -10.86 19.33 -14.43
N ASN A 246 -11.03 20.30 -13.55
CA ASN A 246 -9.92 20.99 -12.88
C ASN A 246 -9.15 20.04 -11.94
N ILE A 247 -9.86 19.23 -11.13
CA ILE A 247 -9.25 18.20 -10.28
C ILE A 247 -8.46 17.23 -11.15
N ASP A 248 -9.06 16.71 -12.20
CA ASP A 248 -8.41 15.77 -13.11
C ASP A 248 -7.15 16.35 -13.74
N ALA A 249 -7.23 17.58 -14.25
CA ALA A 249 -6.07 18.26 -14.84
C ALA A 249 -4.93 18.45 -13.82
N GLY A 250 -5.27 18.71 -12.56
CA GLY A 250 -4.28 18.74 -11.47
C GLY A 250 -3.63 17.38 -11.23
N LEU A 251 -4.42 16.33 -11.09
CA LEU A 251 -3.93 14.96 -10.85
C LEU A 251 -3.19 14.40 -12.08
N ASP A 252 -3.58 14.79 -13.31
CA ASP A 252 -2.86 14.41 -14.52
C ASP A 252 -1.42 14.93 -14.55
N ARG A 253 -1.14 16.05 -13.89
CA ARG A 253 0.25 16.55 -13.76
C ARG A 253 1.11 15.57 -12.95
N PHE A 254 0.57 14.99 -11.90
CA PHE A 254 1.26 13.95 -11.12
C PHE A 254 1.49 12.71 -11.98
N ASP A 255 0.43 12.13 -12.56
CA ASP A 255 0.53 10.94 -13.40
C ASP A 255 1.47 11.15 -14.59
N ASN A 256 1.46 12.32 -15.22
CA ASN A 256 2.38 12.66 -16.31
C ASN A 256 3.84 12.75 -15.84
N GLY A 257 4.08 13.17 -14.59
CA GLY A 257 5.40 13.08 -13.97
C GLY A 257 5.88 11.63 -13.86
N LEU A 258 5.02 10.73 -13.41
CA LEU A 258 5.33 9.29 -13.31
C LEU A 258 5.52 8.64 -14.70
N ARG A 259 4.69 8.99 -15.68
CA ARG A 259 4.85 8.53 -17.09
C ARG A 259 6.20 8.96 -17.66
N LYS A 260 6.68 10.17 -17.35
CA LYS A 260 8.00 10.62 -17.79
C LYS A 260 9.13 9.79 -17.16
N LEU A 261 9.02 9.44 -15.87
CA LEU A 261 10.00 8.55 -15.23
C LEU A 261 10.00 7.16 -15.88
N ALA A 262 8.81 6.61 -16.16
CA ALA A 262 8.67 5.32 -16.84
C ALA A 262 9.21 5.34 -18.26
N ALA A 263 8.99 6.41 -19.01
CA ALA A 263 9.49 6.55 -20.38
C ALA A 263 11.02 6.65 -20.46
N ALA A 264 11.69 7.06 -19.37
CA ALA A 264 13.13 7.23 -19.31
C ALA A 264 13.91 5.91 -19.04
N ASP A 265 13.26 4.87 -18.54
CA ASP A 265 13.91 3.60 -18.18
C ASP A 265 12.99 2.40 -18.48
N ARG A 266 13.47 1.47 -19.29
CA ARG A 266 12.73 0.23 -19.69
C ARG A 266 12.34 -0.68 -18.52
N HIS A 267 12.98 -0.53 -17.37
CA HIS A 267 12.66 -1.27 -16.14
C HIS A 267 11.66 -0.53 -15.25
N VAL A 268 11.16 0.62 -15.69
CA VAL A 268 10.15 1.39 -14.96
C VAL A 268 8.87 1.39 -15.79
N HIS A 269 7.76 1.00 -15.18
CA HIS A 269 6.44 0.97 -15.81
C HIS A 269 5.46 1.86 -15.04
N PHE A 270 4.63 2.59 -15.76
CA PHE A 270 3.52 3.35 -15.18
C PHE A 270 2.22 2.55 -15.29
N LEU A 271 1.54 2.34 -14.17
CA LEU A 271 0.22 1.71 -14.07
C LEU A 271 -0.83 2.80 -13.82
N ASP A 272 -1.76 2.96 -14.77
CA ASP A 272 -2.80 3.99 -14.72
C ASP A 272 -3.99 3.54 -13.87
N ASP A 273 -3.91 3.77 -12.56
CA ASP A 273 -4.90 3.31 -11.57
C ASP A 273 -6.24 4.02 -11.74
N ARG A 274 -6.21 5.32 -12.09
CA ARG A 274 -7.42 6.13 -12.31
C ARG A 274 -8.18 5.69 -13.55
N ALA A 275 -7.49 5.47 -14.66
CA ALA A 275 -8.12 4.98 -15.88
C ALA A 275 -8.69 3.58 -15.69
N TRP A 276 -7.99 2.69 -14.98
CA TRP A 276 -8.48 1.36 -14.63
C TRP A 276 -9.77 1.44 -13.80
N PHE A 277 -9.78 2.22 -12.72
CA PHE A 277 -10.95 2.39 -11.87
C PHE A 277 -12.17 2.89 -12.67
N ARG A 278 -11.97 3.93 -13.46
CA ARG A 278 -13.01 4.54 -14.29
C ARG A 278 -13.58 3.58 -15.34
N SER A 279 -12.76 2.65 -15.83
CA SER A 279 -13.23 1.64 -16.79
C SER A 279 -14.27 0.70 -16.17
N LEU A 280 -14.16 0.41 -14.88
CA LEU A 280 -15.04 -0.51 -14.15
C LEU A 280 -16.27 0.19 -13.58
N TRP A 281 -16.08 1.21 -12.76
CA TRP A 281 -17.14 1.86 -12.00
C TRP A 281 -17.55 3.23 -12.53
N GLY A 282 -16.88 3.69 -13.57
CA GLY A 282 -17.10 5.02 -14.10
C GLY A 282 -16.69 6.10 -13.11
N THR A 283 -17.16 7.29 -13.37
CA THR A 283 -16.89 8.46 -12.54
C THR A 283 -18.09 9.38 -12.54
N ARG A 284 -18.15 10.29 -13.52
CA ARG A 284 -19.22 11.28 -13.67
C ARG A 284 -19.60 11.42 -15.13
N ASP A 285 -20.83 11.87 -15.37
CA ASP A 285 -21.29 12.23 -16.72
C ASP A 285 -20.70 13.59 -17.17
N ASP A 286 -21.03 13.97 -18.41
CA ASP A 286 -20.55 15.23 -19.01
C ASP A 286 -21.05 16.50 -18.28
N GLN A 287 -22.01 16.34 -17.36
CA GLN A 287 -22.54 17.42 -16.52
C GLN A 287 -21.92 17.39 -15.10
N GLY A 288 -21.00 16.47 -14.83
CA GLY A 288 -20.35 16.29 -13.54
C GLY A 288 -21.17 15.51 -12.50
N ARG A 289 -22.30 14.90 -12.90
CA ARG A 289 -23.14 14.10 -12.00
C ARG A 289 -22.55 12.70 -11.81
N PRO A 290 -22.61 12.13 -10.60
CA PRO A 290 -22.11 10.78 -10.34
C PRO A 290 -22.75 9.72 -11.24
N LEU A 291 -21.89 8.85 -11.80
CA LEU A 291 -22.29 7.65 -12.52
C LEU A 291 -22.04 6.44 -11.62
N TYR A 292 -23.12 5.83 -11.13
CA TYR A 292 -23.04 4.62 -10.31
C TYR A 292 -23.03 3.39 -11.22
N LYS A 293 -21.91 3.17 -11.94
CA LYS A 293 -21.75 1.95 -12.73
C LYS A 293 -21.65 0.74 -11.84
N THR A 294 -22.10 -0.38 -12.35
CA THR A 294 -22.11 -1.66 -11.64
C THR A 294 -21.25 -2.66 -12.40
N VAL A 295 -20.35 -3.32 -11.70
CA VAL A 295 -19.57 -4.45 -12.21
C VAL A 295 -20.34 -5.73 -11.91
N HIS A 296 -20.63 -6.54 -12.93
CA HIS A 296 -21.27 -7.83 -12.78
C HIS A 296 -20.24 -8.96 -12.92
N LEU A 297 -19.94 -9.66 -11.82
CA LEU A 297 -18.98 -10.77 -11.82
C LEU A 297 -19.63 -12.12 -12.10
N SER A 298 -20.90 -12.30 -11.70
CA SER A 298 -21.69 -13.53 -11.87
C SER A 298 -23.16 -13.21 -11.72
N PRO A 299 -24.08 -14.08 -12.17
CA PRO A 299 -25.47 -13.90 -11.86
C PRO A 299 -25.69 -13.70 -10.35
N GLY A 300 -26.25 -12.55 -9.99
CA GLY A 300 -26.51 -12.15 -8.60
C GLY A 300 -25.41 -11.35 -7.90
N TRP A 301 -24.20 -11.21 -8.48
CA TRP A 301 -23.12 -10.40 -7.89
C TRP A 301 -22.94 -9.12 -8.68
N ALA A 302 -23.60 -8.08 -8.22
CA ALA A 302 -23.50 -6.73 -8.75
C ALA A 302 -22.77 -5.85 -7.74
N ILE A 303 -21.65 -5.26 -8.13
CA ILE A 303 -20.82 -4.41 -7.30
C ILE A 303 -20.91 -2.98 -7.81
N THR A 304 -21.36 -2.07 -6.96
CA THR A 304 -21.52 -0.66 -7.31
C THR A 304 -20.41 0.20 -6.68
N ASN A 305 -20.15 1.37 -7.25
CA ASN A 305 -19.33 2.39 -6.60
C ASN A 305 -20.15 3.04 -5.47
N ALA A 306 -20.30 2.29 -4.40
CA ALA A 306 -20.96 2.68 -3.16
C ALA A 306 -20.04 2.36 -1.99
N SER A 307 -20.31 2.95 -0.82
CA SER A 307 -19.52 2.76 0.41
C SER A 307 -20.26 1.91 1.42
N GLY A 308 -19.54 0.99 2.04
CA GLY A 308 -20.02 0.08 3.09
C GLY A 308 -19.21 -1.21 3.10
N ASP A 309 -19.26 -1.93 4.22
CA ASP A 309 -18.46 -3.16 4.40
C ASP A 309 -19.06 -4.39 3.71
N ASP A 310 -20.23 -4.26 3.08
CA ASP A 310 -20.83 -5.31 2.27
C ASP A 310 -20.01 -5.49 0.97
N PRO A 311 -19.73 -6.73 0.52
CA PRO A 311 -18.93 -6.98 -0.68
C PRO A 311 -19.58 -6.50 -1.99
N HIS A 312 -20.87 -6.11 -1.99
CA HIS A 312 -21.50 -5.44 -3.13
C HIS A 312 -21.07 -3.97 -3.28
N ASN A 313 -20.36 -3.41 -2.30
CA ASN A 313 -19.79 -2.07 -2.38
C ASN A 313 -18.33 -2.13 -2.84
N ALA A 314 -17.97 -1.27 -3.77
CA ALA A 314 -16.57 -1.16 -4.22
C ALA A 314 -15.65 -0.56 -3.14
N VAL A 315 -16.21 0.29 -2.28
CA VAL A 315 -15.50 1.04 -1.23
C VAL A 315 -15.98 0.61 0.14
N LEU A 316 -15.07 0.38 1.08
CA LEU A 316 -15.39 0.08 2.48
C LEU A 316 -15.99 1.30 3.20
N ALA A 317 -16.64 1.07 4.34
CA ALA A 317 -17.18 2.14 5.17
C ALA A 317 -16.11 3.14 5.65
N ASP A 318 -14.87 2.68 5.84
CA ASP A 318 -13.72 3.52 6.21
C ASP A 318 -13.03 4.21 5.03
N GLY A 319 -13.60 4.09 3.82
CA GLY A 319 -13.12 4.76 2.60
C GLY A 319 -11.99 4.03 1.85
N HIS A 320 -11.64 2.81 2.22
CA HIS A 320 -10.63 2.02 1.50
C HIS A 320 -11.28 1.08 0.48
N ALA A 321 -10.46 0.50 -0.39
CA ALA A 321 -10.92 -0.43 -1.42
C ALA A 321 -11.56 -1.69 -0.82
N GLY A 322 -12.74 -2.09 -1.32
CA GLY A 322 -13.41 -3.33 -0.94
C GLY A 322 -12.69 -4.57 -1.49
N VAL A 323 -13.10 -5.76 -1.02
CA VAL A 323 -12.46 -7.02 -1.42
C VAL A 323 -12.58 -7.28 -2.93
N VAL A 324 -13.70 -6.89 -3.55
CA VAL A 324 -13.88 -7.03 -5.01
C VAL A 324 -12.93 -6.13 -5.76
N TRP A 325 -12.82 -4.85 -5.34
CA TRP A 325 -11.84 -3.92 -5.93
C TRP A 325 -10.44 -4.51 -5.86
N ASN A 326 -9.96 -4.88 -4.68
CA ASN A 326 -8.62 -5.42 -4.49
C ASN A 326 -8.36 -6.70 -5.31
N THR A 327 -9.38 -7.54 -5.51
CA THR A 327 -9.26 -8.76 -6.31
C THR A 327 -9.15 -8.45 -7.80
N LEU A 328 -10.01 -7.57 -8.33
CA LEU A 328 -9.95 -7.12 -9.72
C LEU A 328 -8.67 -6.32 -10.01
N TRP A 329 -8.22 -5.51 -9.04
CA TRP A 329 -6.95 -4.80 -9.17
C TRP A 329 -5.76 -5.76 -9.24
N THR A 330 -5.78 -6.84 -8.46
CA THR A 330 -4.76 -7.90 -8.54
C THR A 330 -4.77 -8.58 -9.91
N GLN A 331 -5.94 -8.86 -10.49
CA GLN A 331 -6.09 -9.40 -11.84
C GLN A 331 -5.45 -8.46 -12.87
N HIS A 332 -5.75 -7.17 -12.78
CA HIS A 332 -5.19 -6.13 -13.63
C HIS A 332 -3.66 -6.00 -13.45
N LEU A 333 -3.17 -6.00 -12.20
CA LEU A 333 -1.74 -5.93 -11.92
C LEU A 333 -0.97 -7.10 -12.55
N VAL A 334 -1.44 -8.34 -12.39
CA VAL A 334 -0.78 -9.52 -12.98
C VAL A 334 -0.71 -9.41 -14.50
N THR A 335 -1.77 -8.95 -15.15
CA THR A 335 -1.80 -8.69 -16.59
C THR A 335 -0.79 -7.62 -17.00
N SER A 336 -0.77 -6.50 -16.26
CA SER A 336 0.15 -5.39 -16.51
C SER A 336 1.61 -5.77 -16.34
N LEU A 337 1.94 -6.56 -15.31
CA LEU A 337 3.30 -7.07 -15.08
C LEU A 337 3.78 -7.95 -16.23
N ASN A 338 2.93 -8.85 -16.74
CA ASN A 338 3.24 -9.67 -17.90
C ASN A 338 3.51 -8.81 -19.14
N THR A 339 2.66 -7.83 -19.40
CA THR A 339 2.79 -6.96 -20.57
C THR A 339 4.02 -6.06 -20.49
N ALA A 340 4.26 -5.46 -19.32
CA ALA A 340 5.32 -4.47 -19.14
C ALA A 340 6.73 -5.08 -19.14
N PHE A 341 6.89 -6.25 -18.52
CA PHE A 341 8.20 -6.85 -18.27
C PHE A 341 8.40 -8.22 -18.93
N GLY A 342 7.44 -8.69 -19.75
CA GLY A 342 7.52 -9.99 -20.41
C GLY A 342 7.52 -11.15 -19.41
N LEU A 343 6.89 -10.98 -18.24
CA LEU A 343 6.79 -12.04 -17.25
C LEU A 343 5.78 -13.10 -17.71
N HIS A 344 5.96 -14.32 -17.22
CA HIS A 344 5.06 -15.44 -17.54
C HIS A 344 4.22 -15.85 -16.32
N LEU A 345 3.71 -14.84 -15.58
CA LEU A 345 2.78 -15.10 -14.50
C LEU A 345 1.49 -15.68 -15.07
N LYS A 346 0.95 -16.72 -14.42
CA LYS A 346 -0.35 -17.24 -14.79
C LYS A 346 -1.40 -16.11 -14.65
N PRO A 347 -2.16 -15.78 -15.70
CA PRO A 347 -3.22 -14.76 -15.58
C PRO A 347 -4.24 -15.14 -14.51
N VAL A 348 -4.70 -14.17 -13.74
CA VAL A 348 -5.83 -14.38 -12.82
C VAL A 348 -7.10 -14.42 -13.65
N THR A 349 -7.76 -15.58 -13.70
CA THR A 349 -8.98 -15.79 -14.47
C THR A 349 -10.22 -15.30 -13.72
N ASP A 350 -11.30 -15.00 -14.42
CA ASP A 350 -12.58 -14.63 -13.81
C ASP A 350 -13.11 -15.73 -12.89
N ALA A 351 -12.87 -17.00 -13.23
CA ALA A 351 -13.23 -18.14 -12.38
C ALA A 351 -12.44 -18.14 -11.06
N GLU A 352 -11.14 -17.76 -11.09
CA GLU A 352 -10.32 -17.61 -9.88
C GLU A 352 -10.79 -16.41 -9.04
N VAL A 353 -11.13 -15.28 -9.69
CA VAL A 353 -11.74 -14.11 -9.02
C VAL A 353 -13.02 -14.52 -8.32
N PHE A 354 -13.94 -15.19 -9.03
CA PHE A 354 -15.19 -15.67 -8.47
C PHE A 354 -14.96 -16.61 -7.27
N GLY A 355 -14.16 -17.64 -7.44
CA GLY A 355 -13.85 -18.61 -6.37
C GLY A 355 -13.22 -17.96 -5.14
N PHE A 356 -12.34 -16.95 -5.33
CA PHE A 356 -11.72 -16.21 -4.24
C PHE A 356 -12.73 -15.36 -3.45
N LEU A 357 -13.69 -14.74 -4.14
CA LEU A 357 -14.69 -13.84 -3.55
C LEU A 357 -15.86 -14.57 -2.91
N GLN A 358 -16.13 -15.82 -3.31
CA GLN A 358 -17.28 -16.59 -2.83
C GLN A 358 -17.46 -16.59 -1.29
N PRO A 359 -16.41 -16.76 -0.46
CA PRO A 359 -16.57 -16.71 1.00
C PRO A 359 -17.11 -15.37 1.51
N SER A 360 -16.71 -14.24 0.91
CA SER A 360 -17.16 -12.91 1.31
C SER A 360 -18.66 -12.72 1.08
N PHE A 361 -19.18 -13.21 -0.05
CA PHE A 361 -20.60 -13.12 -0.38
C PHE A 361 -21.44 -14.12 0.43
N THR A 362 -20.91 -15.32 0.70
CA THR A 362 -21.61 -16.32 1.52
C THR A 362 -21.70 -15.90 2.99
N ALA A 363 -20.66 -15.24 3.52
CA ALA A 363 -20.69 -14.70 4.89
C ALA A 363 -21.72 -13.57 5.02
N SER A 364 -21.90 -12.76 3.96
CA SER A 364 -22.91 -11.70 3.90
C SER A 364 -24.33 -12.25 4.12
N THR A 365 -24.69 -13.30 3.39
CA THR A 365 -26.02 -13.89 3.48
C THR A 365 -26.32 -14.54 4.83
N ARG A 366 -25.31 -14.96 5.59
CA ARG A 366 -25.48 -15.51 6.94
C ARG A 366 -25.63 -14.45 8.02
N ALA A 367 -24.98 -13.31 7.89
CA ALA A 367 -25.09 -12.19 8.84
C ALA A 367 -26.46 -11.50 8.76
N ASP A 368 -27.09 -11.52 7.60
CA ASP A 368 -28.40 -10.91 7.34
C ASP A 368 -29.58 -11.86 7.62
N ALA A 369 -29.32 -13.13 7.96
CA ALA A 369 -30.37 -14.06 8.38
C ALA A 369 -30.90 -13.60 9.77
N PRO A 370 -32.19 -13.30 9.92
CA PRO A 370 -32.74 -12.90 11.21
C PRO A 370 -32.48 -14.03 12.21
N LEU A 371 -31.92 -13.63 13.37
CA LEU A 371 -31.79 -14.52 14.52
C LEU A 371 -33.20 -15.09 14.81
N LEU A 372 -33.41 -16.33 14.45
CA LEU A 372 -34.61 -17.04 14.86
C LEU A 372 -34.61 -17.07 16.38
N THR A 373 -35.42 -16.20 16.98
CA THR A 373 -35.67 -16.19 18.43
C THR A 373 -36.20 -17.60 18.80
N PRO A 374 -35.59 -18.29 19.76
CA PRO A 374 -36.16 -19.56 20.22
C PRO A 374 -37.56 -19.31 20.74
N LEU A 375 -38.55 -19.97 20.17
CA LEU A 375 -39.90 -20.03 20.74
C LEU A 375 -39.76 -20.68 22.11
N THR A 376 -39.82 -19.87 23.16
CA THR A 376 -40.03 -20.35 24.54
C THR A 376 -41.37 -21.03 24.60
N LYS A 377 -41.34 -22.35 24.89
CA LYS A 377 -42.52 -23.10 25.30
C LYS A 377 -42.85 -22.77 26.75
#